data_cb436b2ac384b0353c13c5d289e66cb9
#
_entry.id   cb436b2ac384b0353c13c5d289e66cb9
#
_cell.length_a   1.000
_cell.length_b   1.000
_cell.length_c   1.000
_cell.angle_alpha   90.00
_cell.angle_beta   90.00
_cell.angle_gamma   90.00
#
_symmetry.space_group_name_H-M   'P 1'
#
loop_
_entity.id
_entity.type
_entity.pdbx_description
1 polymer ?
#
loop_
_entity_poly.entity_id
_entity_poly.type
_entity_poly.pdbx_seq_one_letter_code
_entity_poly.pdbx_strand_id
1 'polypeptide(L)'
;MHLARLLGDPSEADRQAATDWIDADPRHAVAFARMQAAWDSAERLRASPSLVNAFVQPPARARPRRRLLAGGLIAASIAVCCVLGGWAFLLGPQTYRTGVGEQRTIHLADGSVIELNTASLVRVTLGKSRRDIRLVRGEAQFQVAHDPSRPFVVDAASARLRAVGTAFDVRIRSQAVVDLTVTQGVVAVLSAAGHGAQPRVAAGEAAVIDSGAVAETVLGGQALRQRVAWQQGVIELNGETLAQVVDEFNRYQPHPIVIGDARLESLRIGGRFQVNEADRFLAALTASFPIDVIHTSDGGVLLTARPPDGRDEKSSDPG
;
A
#
# COMPACT_ATOMS: atom_id res chain seq x y z
N MET A 1 22.61 -19.65 -12.72
CA MET A 1 23.64 -20.67 -12.48
C MET A 1 25.08 -20.19 -12.68
N HIS A 2 25.33 -18.96 -13.18
CA HIS A 2 26.68 -18.42 -13.44
C HIS A 2 27.34 -17.66 -12.26
N LEU A 3 26.57 -17.11 -11.33
CA LEU A 3 27.07 -16.28 -10.23
C LEU A 3 27.95 -17.00 -9.19
N ALA A 4 27.76 -18.33 -9.00
CA ALA A 4 28.57 -19.11 -8.07
C ALA A 4 30.03 -19.30 -8.55
N ARG A 5 30.32 -19.14 -9.83
CA ARG A 5 31.68 -19.25 -10.39
C ARG A 5 32.53 -18.00 -10.15
N LEU A 6 31.91 -16.85 -9.89
CA LEU A 6 32.59 -15.60 -9.60
C LEU A 6 33.26 -15.54 -8.22
N LEU A 7 32.91 -16.46 -7.32
CA LEU A 7 33.40 -16.51 -5.93
C LEU A 7 34.63 -17.41 -5.75
N GLY A 8 35.11 -18.03 -6.85
CA GLY A 8 36.37 -18.79 -6.87
C GLY A 8 37.48 -18.02 -7.57
N ASP A 9 38.05 -18.58 -8.63
CA ASP A 9 39.02 -17.92 -9.52
C ASP A 9 38.34 -17.66 -10.87
N PRO A 10 37.65 -16.49 -11.01
CA PRO A 10 36.82 -16.18 -12.16
C PRO A 10 37.70 -15.89 -13.39
N SER A 11 37.34 -16.46 -14.54
CA SER A 11 37.93 -16.11 -15.83
C SER A 11 37.53 -14.70 -16.26
N GLU A 12 38.25 -14.09 -17.19
CA GLU A 12 37.95 -12.78 -17.76
C GLU A 12 36.53 -12.75 -18.39
N ALA A 13 36.13 -13.85 -19.03
CA ALA A 13 34.79 -14.01 -19.60
C ALA A 13 33.69 -14.03 -18.54
N ASP A 14 33.96 -14.61 -17.36
CA ASP A 14 33.00 -14.63 -16.26
C ASP A 14 32.84 -13.24 -15.63
N ARG A 15 33.90 -12.44 -15.55
CA ARG A 15 33.86 -11.06 -15.08
C ARG A 15 33.07 -10.16 -16.00
N GLN A 16 33.29 -10.31 -17.32
CA GLN A 16 32.56 -9.51 -18.32
C GLN A 16 31.07 -9.84 -18.29
N ALA A 17 30.72 -11.14 -18.26
CA ALA A 17 29.31 -11.56 -18.16
C ALA A 17 28.62 -11.09 -16.87
N ALA A 18 29.36 -10.96 -15.78
CA ALA A 18 28.82 -10.40 -14.52
C ALA A 18 28.58 -8.89 -14.63
N THR A 19 29.49 -8.16 -15.27
CA THR A 19 29.34 -6.72 -15.49
C THR A 19 28.12 -6.46 -16.37
N ASP A 20 28.01 -7.16 -17.49
CA ASP A 20 26.88 -7.02 -18.42
C ASP A 20 25.53 -7.35 -17.73
N TRP A 21 25.54 -8.34 -16.84
CA TRP A 21 24.34 -8.69 -16.07
C TRP A 21 23.98 -7.61 -15.01
N ILE A 22 24.96 -7.01 -14.34
CA ILE A 22 24.75 -5.94 -13.36
C ILE A 22 24.19 -4.70 -14.05
N ASP A 23 24.69 -4.36 -15.23
CA ASP A 23 24.30 -3.16 -15.98
C ASP A 23 22.91 -3.30 -16.64
N ALA A 24 22.42 -4.54 -16.82
CA ALA A 24 21.15 -4.82 -17.45
C ALA A 24 19.91 -4.39 -16.59
N ASP A 25 20.02 -4.38 -15.25
CA ASP A 25 18.93 -3.95 -14.34
C ASP A 25 19.51 -3.48 -13.00
N PRO A 26 19.14 -2.28 -12.48
CA PRO A 26 19.57 -1.80 -11.16
C PRO A 26 19.32 -2.76 -9.99
N ARG A 27 18.33 -3.65 -10.12
CA ARG A 27 18.03 -4.69 -9.12
C ARG A 27 19.13 -5.76 -9.05
N HIS A 28 19.83 -6.00 -10.14
CA HIS A 28 20.94 -6.94 -10.21
C HIS A 28 22.14 -6.44 -9.41
N ALA A 29 22.42 -5.14 -9.44
CA ALA A 29 23.48 -4.52 -8.64
C ALA A 29 23.21 -4.70 -7.13
N VAL A 30 21.96 -4.52 -6.68
CA VAL A 30 21.58 -4.73 -5.29
C VAL A 30 21.68 -6.20 -4.88
N ALA A 31 21.29 -7.13 -5.76
CA ALA A 31 21.40 -8.56 -5.49
C ALA A 31 22.86 -9.01 -5.41
N PHE A 32 23.71 -8.50 -6.29
CA PHE A 32 25.16 -8.78 -6.30
C PHE A 32 25.85 -8.25 -5.03
N ALA A 33 25.57 -7.00 -4.62
CA ALA A 33 26.10 -6.40 -3.40
C ALA A 33 25.71 -7.19 -2.14
N ARG A 34 24.47 -7.68 -2.06
CA ARG A 34 24.01 -8.52 -0.92
C ARG A 34 24.74 -9.87 -0.87
N MET A 35 24.95 -10.47 -2.01
CA MET A 35 25.67 -11.74 -2.11
C MET A 35 27.15 -11.57 -1.72
N GLN A 36 27.79 -10.49 -2.16
CA GLN A 36 29.17 -10.17 -1.82
C GLN A 36 29.34 -9.88 -0.31
N ALA A 37 28.42 -9.14 0.30
CA ALA A 37 28.42 -8.88 1.75
C ALA A 37 28.25 -10.18 2.58
N ALA A 38 27.44 -11.11 2.11
CA ALA A 38 27.27 -12.42 2.74
C ALA A 38 28.54 -13.28 2.64
N TRP A 39 29.23 -13.23 1.49
CA TRP A 39 30.49 -13.92 1.27
C TRP A 39 31.62 -13.37 2.13
N ASP A 40 31.80 -12.04 2.17
CA ASP A 40 32.79 -11.38 3.01
C ASP A 40 32.59 -11.68 4.50
N SER A 41 31.33 -11.84 4.91
CA SER A 41 30.99 -12.24 6.29
C SER A 41 31.40 -13.68 6.57
N ALA A 42 31.23 -14.59 5.61
CA ALA A 42 31.65 -15.99 5.71
C ALA A 42 33.20 -16.13 5.71
N GLU A 43 33.89 -15.30 4.94
CA GLU A 43 35.34 -15.30 4.85
C GLU A 43 35.99 -14.75 6.11
N ARG A 44 35.41 -13.73 6.76
CA ARG A 44 35.82 -13.25 8.09
C ARG A 44 35.69 -14.31 9.17
N LEU A 45 34.70 -15.19 9.10
CA LEU A 45 34.55 -16.32 10.02
C LEU A 45 35.64 -17.37 9.78
N ARG A 46 36.10 -17.58 8.55
CA ARG A 46 37.23 -18.46 8.21
C ARG A 46 38.57 -17.90 8.68
N ALA A 47 38.73 -16.59 8.65
CA ALA A 47 39.98 -15.89 9.04
C ALA A 47 40.11 -15.69 10.54
N SER A 48 39.16 -16.13 11.39
CA SER A 48 39.23 -15.99 12.85
C SER A 48 40.23 -16.99 13.46
N PRO A 49 41.39 -16.57 13.98
CA PRO A 49 42.43 -17.47 14.48
C PRO A 49 41.99 -18.38 15.63
N SER A 50 40.96 -17.97 16.38
CA SER A 50 40.42 -18.72 17.51
C SER A 50 39.67 -19.99 17.12
N LEU A 51 39.15 -20.09 15.85
CA LEU A 51 38.48 -21.30 15.38
C LEU A 51 39.46 -22.28 14.73
N VAL A 52 40.54 -21.82 14.10
CA VAL A 52 41.55 -22.67 13.46
C VAL A 52 42.37 -23.42 14.53
N ASN A 53 42.71 -22.78 15.68
CA ASN A 53 43.47 -23.43 16.74
C ASN A 53 42.68 -24.47 17.55
N ALA A 54 41.37 -24.48 17.48
CA ALA A 54 40.51 -25.50 18.10
C ALA A 54 40.57 -26.85 17.35
N PHE A 55 41.06 -26.86 16.12
CA PHE A 55 41.13 -28.06 15.25
C PHE A 55 42.48 -28.69 15.05
N VAL A 56 43.59 -28.08 15.58
CA VAL A 56 44.98 -28.48 15.31
C VAL A 56 45.67 -29.12 16.52
N GLN A 57 45.00 -29.53 17.57
CA GLN A 57 45.64 -30.37 18.61
C GLN A 57 45.35 -31.86 18.31
N PRO A 58 46.38 -32.73 18.03
CA PRO A 58 46.16 -34.14 17.87
C PRO A 58 45.85 -34.77 19.23
N PRO A 59 44.67 -35.37 19.45
CA PRO A 59 44.39 -36.09 20.68
C PRO A 59 45.06 -37.45 20.66
N ALA A 60 45.72 -37.79 21.76
CA ALA A 60 46.10 -39.14 22.09
C ALA A 60 44.88 -40.07 21.99
N ARG A 61 45.01 -41.13 21.24
CA ARG A 61 44.20 -42.35 21.08
C ARG A 61 42.91 -42.42 21.91
N ALA A 62 41.76 -42.04 21.31
CA ALA A 62 40.44 -42.46 21.77
C ALA A 62 39.42 -42.49 20.60
N ARG A 63 38.87 -43.66 20.36
CA ARG A 63 37.78 -44.19 19.49
C ARG A 63 36.97 -43.17 18.64
N PRO A 64 37.01 -43.29 17.27
CA PRO A 64 36.54 -42.22 16.38
C PRO A 64 35.05 -42.33 15.93
N ARG A 65 34.18 -43.10 16.57
CA ARG A 65 32.82 -43.33 16.03
C ARG A 65 31.73 -42.37 16.54
N ARG A 66 31.92 -41.69 17.69
CA ARG A 66 30.87 -40.80 18.26
C ARG A 66 30.95 -39.33 17.83
N ARG A 67 32.09 -38.82 17.36
CA ARG A 67 32.25 -37.38 16.99
C ARG A 67 31.78 -37.07 15.57
N LEU A 68 31.78 -38.04 14.64
CA LEU A 68 31.22 -37.87 13.30
C LEU A 68 29.70 -37.72 13.32
N LEU A 69 29.00 -38.30 14.32
CA LEU A 69 27.55 -38.15 14.48
C LEU A 69 27.16 -36.77 15.03
N ALA A 70 27.98 -36.16 15.87
CA ALA A 70 27.70 -34.82 16.42
C ALA A 70 27.87 -33.71 15.37
N GLY A 71 28.89 -33.76 14.52
CA GLY A 71 29.08 -32.83 13.40
C GLY A 71 27.98 -32.91 12.35
N GLY A 72 27.50 -34.13 12.06
CA GLY A 72 26.38 -34.38 11.15
C GLY A 72 25.06 -33.83 11.66
N LEU A 73 24.81 -33.90 12.98
CA LEU A 73 23.58 -33.38 13.58
C LEU A 73 23.54 -31.82 13.57
N ILE A 74 24.70 -31.17 13.76
CA ILE A 74 24.78 -29.69 13.70
C ILE A 74 24.58 -29.21 12.24
N ALA A 75 25.21 -29.86 11.28
CA ALA A 75 25.03 -29.54 9.86
C ALA A 75 23.58 -29.79 9.39
N ALA A 76 22.97 -30.89 9.83
CA ALA A 76 21.56 -31.18 9.55
C ALA A 76 20.61 -30.17 10.20
N SER A 77 20.86 -29.72 11.45
CA SER A 77 20.03 -28.72 12.10
C SER A 77 20.12 -27.35 11.42
N ILE A 78 21.32 -26.94 10.98
CA ILE A 78 21.49 -25.71 10.19
C ILE A 78 20.76 -25.81 8.86
N ALA A 79 20.88 -26.94 8.14
CA ALA A 79 20.17 -27.16 6.89
C ALA A 79 18.63 -27.12 7.08
N VAL A 80 18.12 -27.75 8.12
CA VAL A 80 16.69 -27.69 8.50
C VAL A 80 16.27 -26.27 8.86
N CYS A 81 17.05 -25.52 9.65
CA CYS A 81 16.77 -24.13 9.97
C CYS A 81 16.79 -23.23 8.73
N CYS A 82 17.73 -23.43 7.79
CA CYS A 82 17.77 -22.70 6.53
C CYS A 82 16.58 -23.04 5.62
N VAL A 83 16.17 -24.29 5.54
CA VAL A 83 14.99 -24.72 4.77
C VAL A 83 13.72 -24.17 5.42
N LEU A 84 13.54 -24.33 6.73
CA LEU A 84 12.37 -23.83 7.46
C LEU A 84 12.33 -22.29 7.45
N GLY A 85 13.46 -21.62 7.64
CA GLY A 85 13.59 -20.17 7.56
C GLY A 85 13.32 -19.65 6.14
N GLY A 86 13.82 -20.30 5.11
CA GLY A 86 13.54 -20.01 3.70
C GLY A 86 12.05 -20.20 3.37
N TRP A 87 11.44 -21.28 3.84
CA TRP A 87 9.99 -21.52 3.70
C TRP A 87 9.16 -20.49 4.44
N ALA A 88 9.51 -20.13 5.68
CA ALA A 88 8.83 -19.10 6.45
C ALA A 88 8.95 -17.71 5.78
N PHE A 89 10.09 -17.42 5.16
CA PHE A 89 10.30 -16.16 4.42
C PHE A 89 9.50 -16.13 3.11
N LEU A 90 9.41 -17.24 2.38
CA LEU A 90 8.63 -17.35 1.13
C LEU A 90 7.12 -17.37 1.36
N LEU A 91 6.67 -17.86 2.52
CA LEU A 91 5.26 -17.93 2.92
C LEU A 91 4.84 -16.79 3.85
N GLY A 92 5.77 -15.90 4.20
CA GLY A 92 5.51 -14.75 5.05
C GLY A 92 4.58 -13.72 4.39
N PRO A 93 3.93 -12.85 5.19
CA PRO A 93 3.07 -11.81 4.67
C PRO A 93 3.88 -10.81 3.84
N GLN A 94 3.48 -10.64 2.58
CA GLN A 94 4.03 -9.61 1.71
C GLN A 94 3.42 -8.26 2.06
N THR A 95 4.24 -7.23 2.18
CA THR A 95 3.79 -5.88 2.55
C THR A 95 4.01 -4.93 1.38
N TYR A 96 2.94 -4.23 0.99
CA TYR A 96 2.96 -3.23 -0.06
C TYR A 96 2.49 -1.89 0.51
N ARG A 97 3.12 -0.81 0.05
CA ARG A 97 2.82 0.55 0.51
C ARG A 97 2.90 1.54 -0.63
N THR A 98 2.19 2.64 -0.47
CA THR A 98 2.28 3.86 -1.29
C THR A 98 2.57 5.07 -0.40
N GLY A 99 3.29 6.04 -0.95
CA GLY A 99 3.47 7.38 -0.37
C GLY A 99 2.24 8.26 -0.61
N VAL A 100 2.32 9.52 -0.14
CA VAL A 100 1.31 10.55 -0.44
C VAL A 100 1.37 10.87 -1.94
N GLY A 101 0.22 10.88 -2.62
CA GLY A 101 0.09 11.10 -4.07
C GLY A 101 0.48 9.89 -4.95
N GLU A 102 1.07 8.84 -4.36
CA GLU A 102 1.46 7.63 -5.10
C GLU A 102 0.29 6.65 -5.23
N GLN A 103 0.14 6.07 -6.41
CA GLN A 103 -0.75 4.94 -6.70
C GLN A 103 0.06 3.77 -7.23
N ARG A 104 -0.36 2.53 -6.92
CA ARG A 104 0.39 1.35 -7.31
C ARG A 104 -0.51 0.15 -7.60
N THR A 105 -0.30 -0.48 -8.76
CA THR A 105 -0.94 -1.76 -9.12
C THR A 105 -0.04 -2.93 -8.75
N ILE A 106 -0.63 -3.95 -8.14
CA ILE A 106 0.04 -5.16 -7.64
C ILE A 106 -0.68 -6.37 -8.18
N HIS A 107 0.03 -7.20 -8.96
CA HIS A 107 -0.46 -8.48 -9.42
C HIS A 107 -0.06 -9.58 -8.43
N LEU A 108 -1.05 -10.26 -7.87
CA LEU A 108 -0.82 -11.35 -6.92
C LEU A 108 -0.64 -12.69 -7.64
N ALA A 109 0.01 -13.63 -6.96
CA ALA A 109 0.30 -14.96 -7.51
C ALA A 109 -0.97 -15.83 -7.75
N ASP A 110 -2.12 -15.47 -7.15
CA ASP A 110 -3.40 -16.14 -7.35
C ASP A 110 -4.20 -15.57 -8.54
N GLY A 111 -3.62 -14.59 -9.27
CA GLY A 111 -4.27 -13.88 -10.38
C GLY A 111 -5.15 -12.69 -9.94
N SER A 112 -5.27 -12.42 -8.65
CA SER A 112 -5.94 -11.21 -8.17
C SER A 112 -5.07 -9.97 -8.39
N VAL A 113 -5.72 -8.80 -8.53
CA VAL A 113 -5.03 -7.51 -8.68
C VAL A 113 -5.46 -6.60 -7.53
N ILE A 114 -4.49 -5.90 -6.94
CA ILE A 114 -4.73 -4.86 -5.94
C ILE A 114 -4.23 -3.53 -6.51
N GLU A 115 -5.09 -2.53 -6.54
CA GLU A 115 -4.70 -1.15 -6.82
C GLU A 115 -4.69 -0.38 -5.51
N LEU A 116 -3.53 0.11 -5.10
CA LEU A 116 -3.36 0.92 -3.89
C LEU A 116 -3.47 2.39 -4.25
N ASN A 117 -4.32 3.11 -3.53
CA ASN A 117 -4.40 4.56 -3.60
C ASN A 117 -3.33 5.22 -2.73
N THR A 118 -3.32 6.54 -2.66
CA THR A 118 -2.40 7.37 -1.87
C THR A 118 -2.27 6.92 -0.42
N ALA A 119 -1.06 7.01 0.14
CA ALA A 119 -0.72 6.79 1.56
C ALA A 119 -1.24 5.47 2.15
N SER A 120 -1.37 4.42 1.34
CA SER A 120 -1.95 3.13 1.69
C SER A 120 -0.91 2.11 2.13
N LEU A 121 -1.34 1.14 2.94
CA LEU A 121 -0.53 0.02 3.39
C LEU A 121 -1.37 -1.25 3.42
N VAL A 122 -0.96 -2.26 2.66
CA VAL A 122 -1.62 -3.57 2.63
C VAL A 122 -0.62 -4.68 2.95
N ARG A 123 -1.07 -5.70 3.68
CA ARG A 123 -0.35 -6.95 3.91
C ARG A 123 -1.13 -8.09 3.28
N VAL A 124 -0.44 -8.95 2.54
CA VAL A 124 -1.02 -10.05 1.78
C VAL A 124 -0.42 -11.36 2.25
N THR A 125 -1.26 -12.32 2.56
CA THR A 125 -0.87 -13.70 2.87
C THR A 125 -1.72 -14.64 2.04
N LEU A 126 -1.11 -15.30 1.05
CA LEU A 126 -1.80 -16.27 0.20
C LEU A 126 -1.61 -17.67 0.77
N GLY A 127 -2.57 -18.12 1.58
CA GLY A 127 -2.58 -19.46 2.17
C GLY A 127 -3.16 -20.52 1.24
N LYS A 128 -3.03 -21.79 1.64
CA LYS A 128 -3.58 -22.94 0.90
C LYS A 128 -5.10 -23.05 0.97
N SER A 129 -5.72 -22.59 2.07
CA SER A 129 -7.17 -22.66 2.31
C SER A 129 -7.86 -21.30 2.26
N ARG A 130 -7.10 -20.19 2.34
CA ARG A 130 -7.63 -18.83 2.40
C ARG A 130 -6.59 -17.84 1.88
N ARG A 131 -7.07 -16.72 1.34
CA ARG A 131 -6.27 -15.57 0.91
C ARG A 131 -6.57 -14.43 1.88
N ASP A 132 -5.62 -14.14 2.76
CA ASP A 132 -5.77 -13.14 3.81
C ASP A 132 -5.11 -11.83 3.41
N ILE A 133 -5.89 -10.78 3.38
CA ILE A 133 -5.45 -9.43 3.06
C ILE A 133 -5.76 -8.54 4.26
N ARG A 134 -4.81 -7.73 4.67
CA ARG A 134 -5.02 -6.72 5.71
C ARG A 134 -4.72 -5.34 5.15
N LEU A 135 -5.76 -4.56 4.91
CA LEU A 135 -5.62 -3.13 4.67
C LEU A 135 -5.41 -2.45 6.02
N VAL A 136 -4.18 -1.95 6.25
CA VAL A 136 -3.78 -1.34 7.52
C VAL A 136 -4.20 0.12 7.60
N ARG A 137 -4.09 0.83 6.45
CA ARG A 137 -4.52 2.23 6.28
C ARG A 137 -4.70 2.54 4.80
N GLY A 138 -5.40 3.63 4.53
CA GLY A 138 -5.60 4.17 3.19
C GLY A 138 -6.77 3.52 2.46
N GLU A 139 -6.62 3.31 1.16
CA GLU A 139 -7.65 2.86 0.25
C GLU A 139 -7.06 1.90 -0.78
N ALA A 140 -7.80 0.86 -1.08
CA ALA A 140 -7.40 -0.12 -2.09
C ALA A 140 -8.61 -0.67 -2.82
N GLN A 141 -8.48 -0.83 -4.14
CA GLN A 141 -9.37 -1.66 -4.93
C GLN A 141 -8.81 -3.07 -5.07
N PHE A 142 -9.70 -4.03 -5.01
CA PHE A 142 -9.43 -5.45 -5.17
C PHE A 142 -10.20 -6.00 -6.37
N GLN A 143 -9.48 -6.54 -7.35
CA GLN A 143 -10.04 -7.37 -8.42
C GLN A 143 -9.69 -8.81 -8.11
N VAL A 144 -10.63 -9.53 -7.51
CA VAL A 144 -10.40 -10.86 -6.94
C VAL A 144 -10.60 -11.95 -7.99
N ALA A 145 -9.56 -12.75 -8.23
CA ALA A 145 -9.67 -13.95 -9.06
C ALA A 145 -10.66 -14.94 -8.45
N HIS A 146 -11.53 -15.52 -9.30
CA HIS A 146 -12.56 -16.44 -8.86
C HIS A 146 -11.97 -17.77 -8.38
N ASP A 147 -12.05 -18.02 -7.07
CA ASP A 147 -11.60 -19.25 -6.43
C ASP A 147 -12.48 -19.55 -5.19
N PRO A 148 -13.54 -20.35 -5.34
CA PRO A 148 -14.43 -20.71 -4.23
C PRO A 148 -13.78 -21.55 -3.15
N SER A 149 -12.71 -22.29 -3.50
CA SER A 149 -12.00 -23.16 -2.54
C SER A 149 -11.13 -22.38 -1.57
N ARG A 150 -10.72 -21.15 -1.95
CA ARG A 150 -9.89 -20.25 -1.15
C ARG A 150 -10.51 -18.86 -1.11
N PRO A 151 -11.43 -18.58 -0.18
CA PRO A 151 -12.05 -17.27 -0.06
C PRO A 151 -11.00 -16.18 0.16
N PHE A 152 -11.25 -15.01 -0.42
CA PHE A 152 -10.45 -13.80 -0.27
C PHE A 152 -11.04 -12.97 0.86
N VAL A 153 -10.29 -12.79 1.94
CA VAL A 153 -10.74 -12.09 3.14
C VAL A 153 -9.91 -10.82 3.32
N VAL A 154 -10.61 -9.68 3.37
CA VAL A 154 -9.98 -8.38 3.65
C VAL A 154 -10.34 -7.94 5.06
N ASP A 155 -9.34 -7.80 5.92
CA ASP A 155 -9.45 -7.15 7.20
C ASP A 155 -9.06 -5.67 7.05
N ALA A 156 -9.98 -4.75 7.38
CA ALA A 156 -9.78 -3.31 7.30
C ALA A 156 -10.41 -2.64 8.53
N ALA A 157 -9.58 -2.11 9.43
CA ALA A 157 -10.03 -1.51 10.70
C ALA A 157 -11.08 -2.36 11.42
N SER A 158 -12.33 -1.87 11.54
CA SER A 158 -13.45 -2.58 12.18
C SER A 158 -14.14 -3.59 11.26
N ALA A 159 -13.84 -3.61 9.96
CA ALA A 159 -14.52 -4.42 8.95
C ALA A 159 -13.74 -5.68 8.61
N ARG A 160 -14.45 -6.79 8.45
CA ARG A 160 -13.96 -8.02 7.83
C ARG A 160 -14.84 -8.37 6.64
N LEU A 161 -14.26 -8.43 5.45
CA LEU A 161 -14.94 -8.57 4.17
C LEU A 161 -14.55 -9.89 3.52
N ARG A 162 -15.52 -10.63 2.96
CA ARG A 162 -15.27 -11.88 2.23
C ARG A 162 -15.75 -11.78 0.81
N ALA A 163 -14.87 -12.14 -0.11
CA ALA A 163 -15.09 -12.13 -1.55
C ALA A 163 -14.71 -13.48 -2.19
N VAL A 164 -15.31 -13.80 -3.36
CA VAL A 164 -15.07 -15.08 -4.07
C VAL A 164 -14.94 -14.86 -5.60
N GLY A 165 -14.58 -13.69 -6.06
CA GLY A 165 -14.55 -13.35 -7.49
C GLY A 165 -15.36 -12.09 -7.74
N THR A 166 -14.88 -11.01 -7.17
CA THR A 166 -15.56 -9.72 -7.09
C THR A 166 -14.58 -8.60 -7.40
N ALA A 167 -15.09 -7.45 -7.82
CA ALA A 167 -14.32 -6.21 -7.85
C ALA A 167 -14.95 -5.22 -6.85
N PHE A 168 -14.15 -4.70 -5.91
CA PHE A 168 -14.62 -3.81 -4.86
C PHE A 168 -13.50 -2.92 -4.33
N ASP A 169 -13.89 -1.75 -3.84
CA ASP A 169 -13.03 -0.76 -3.22
C ASP A 169 -13.26 -0.72 -1.70
N VAL A 170 -12.19 -0.55 -0.94
CA VAL A 170 -12.22 -0.43 0.51
C VAL A 170 -11.38 0.76 0.95
N ARG A 171 -12.00 1.71 1.65
CA ARG A 171 -11.34 2.88 2.21
C ARG A 171 -11.50 2.93 3.72
N ILE A 172 -10.39 3.03 4.44
CA ILE A 172 -10.38 3.30 5.88
C ILE A 172 -10.42 4.81 6.09
N ARG A 173 -11.54 5.33 6.63
CA ARG A 173 -11.65 6.75 7.03
C ARG A 173 -11.07 7.00 8.41
N SER A 174 -11.29 6.06 9.32
CA SER A 174 -10.80 6.10 10.69
C SER A 174 -10.61 4.68 11.24
N GLN A 175 -10.17 4.55 12.47
CA GLN A 175 -10.05 3.26 13.17
C GLN A 175 -11.39 2.50 13.26
N ALA A 176 -12.51 3.21 13.23
CA ALA A 176 -13.85 2.65 13.37
C ALA A 176 -14.62 2.58 12.04
N VAL A 177 -14.34 3.48 11.09
CA VAL A 177 -15.16 3.71 9.90
C VAL A 177 -14.46 3.24 8.64
N VAL A 178 -15.14 2.33 7.92
CA VAL A 178 -14.69 1.77 6.63
C VAL A 178 -15.77 1.95 5.59
N ASP A 179 -15.42 2.51 4.43
CA ASP A 179 -16.27 2.51 3.26
C ASP A 179 -15.97 1.28 2.40
N LEU A 180 -17.01 0.62 1.96
CA LEU A 180 -17.00 -0.45 0.97
C LEU A 180 -17.81 -0.01 -0.25
N THR A 181 -17.27 -0.17 -1.44
CA THR A 181 -17.99 0.03 -2.72
C THR A 181 -17.79 -1.18 -3.60
N VAL A 182 -18.87 -1.82 -4.06
CA VAL A 182 -18.80 -3.01 -4.91
C VAL A 182 -19.11 -2.64 -6.35
N THR A 183 -18.16 -2.93 -7.25
CA THR A 183 -18.31 -2.67 -8.69
C THR A 183 -18.70 -3.93 -9.47
N GLN A 184 -18.33 -5.13 -8.96
CA GLN A 184 -18.71 -6.40 -9.59
C GLN A 184 -18.86 -7.51 -8.54
N GLY A 185 -19.92 -8.31 -8.67
CA GLY A 185 -20.17 -9.46 -7.79
C GLY A 185 -20.80 -9.08 -6.47
N VAL A 186 -20.49 -9.81 -5.41
CA VAL A 186 -21.07 -9.63 -4.07
C VAL A 186 -19.98 -9.81 -3.00
N VAL A 187 -19.92 -8.89 -2.05
CA VAL A 187 -19.03 -8.94 -0.89
C VAL A 187 -19.86 -9.17 0.37
N ALA A 188 -19.51 -10.17 1.17
CA ALA A 188 -20.13 -10.40 2.48
C ALA A 188 -19.35 -9.66 3.57
N VAL A 189 -20.06 -8.94 4.44
CA VAL A 189 -19.49 -8.31 5.64
C VAL A 189 -19.61 -9.31 6.79
N LEU A 190 -18.46 -9.76 7.32
CA LEU A 190 -18.40 -10.74 8.39
C LEU A 190 -18.49 -10.02 9.72
N SER A 191 -19.47 -10.39 10.54
CA SER A 191 -19.57 -9.89 11.91
C SER A 191 -18.53 -10.55 12.82
N ALA A 192 -17.90 -9.77 13.68
CA ALA A 192 -17.00 -10.28 14.72
C ALA A 192 -17.71 -11.21 15.72
N ALA A 193 -19.03 -11.05 15.90
CA ALA A 193 -19.85 -11.85 16.83
C ALA A 193 -20.22 -13.24 16.27
N GLY A 194 -19.96 -13.53 14.98
CA GLY A 194 -20.14 -14.86 14.38
C GLY A 194 -21.58 -15.39 14.26
N HIS A 195 -22.57 -14.68 14.80
CA HIS A 195 -23.98 -15.12 14.86
C HIS A 195 -24.87 -14.04 14.24
N GLY A 196 -25.62 -14.39 13.20
CA GLY A 196 -26.58 -13.52 12.53
C GLY A 196 -26.43 -13.54 11.00
N ALA A 197 -27.38 -12.89 10.32
CA ALA A 197 -27.30 -12.66 8.88
C ALA A 197 -26.06 -11.80 8.56
N GLN A 198 -25.22 -12.28 7.65
CA GLN A 198 -24.08 -11.52 7.16
C GLN A 198 -24.58 -10.54 6.09
N PRO A 199 -24.49 -9.23 6.29
CA PRO A 199 -24.80 -8.25 5.25
C PRO A 199 -24.05 -8.56 3.97
N ARG A 200 -24.71 -8.37 2.83
CA ARG A 200 -24.14 -8.63 1.50
C ARG A 200 -24.30 -7.41 0.64
N VAL A 201 -23.21 -6.81 0.26
CA VAL A 201 -23.15 -5.65 -0.62
C VAL A 201 -22.93 -6.15 -2.05
N ALA A 202 -23.87 -5.84 -2.94
CA ALA A 202 -23.84 -6.27 -4.33
C ALA A 202 -23.23 -5.20 -5.24
N ALA A 203 -22.96 -5.57 -6.50
CA ALA A 203 -22.50 -4.63 -7.53
C ALA A 203 -23.45 -3.44 -7.67
N GLY A 204 -22.92 -2.23 -7.67
CA GLY A 204 -23.69 -0.97 -7.68
C GLY A 204 -24.09 -0.48 -6.29
N GLU A 205 -23.69 -1.16 -5.23
CA GLU A 205 -23.97 -0.79 -3.85
C GLU A 205 -22.70 -0.34 -3.12
N ALA A 206 -22.90 0.43 -2.07
CA ALA A 206 -21.88 0.78 -1.10
C ALA A 206 -22.38 0.52 0.32
N ALA A 207 -21.45 0.36 1.23
CA ALA A 207 -21.73 0.28 2.65
C ALA A 207 -20.74 1.13 3.45
N VAL A 208 -21.23 1.78 4.50
CA VAL A 208 -20.41 2.36 5.55
C VAL A 208 -20.46 1.41 6.74
N ILE A 209 -19.30 0.93 7.16
CA ILE A 209 -19.16 0.03 8.29
C ILE A 209 -18.53 0.83 9.43
N ASP A 210 -19.31 1.06 10.49
CA ASP A 210 -18.87 1.79 11.67
C ASP A 210 -19.00 0.90 12.91
N SER A 211 -17.87 0.59 13.53
CA SER A 211 -17.79 -0.23 14.74
C SER A 211 -18.59 -1.55 14.64
N GLY A 212 -18.71 -2.09 13.42
CA GLY A 212 -19.45 -3.33 13.11
C GLY A 212 -20.91 -3.11 12.70
N ALA A 213 -21.47 -1.91 12.81
CA ALA A 213 -22.76 -1.55 12.22
C ALA A 213 -22.56 -1.31 10.70
N VAL A 214 -23.48 -1.83 9.88
CA VAL A 214 -23.42 -1.73 8.42
C VAL A 214 -24.60 -0.91 7.92
N ALA A 215 -24.30 0.21 7.28
CA ALA A 215 -25.29 1.05 6.57
C ALA A 215 -25.06 0.90 5.06
N GLU A 216 -26.00 0.21 4.39
CA GLU A 216 -25.95 -0.06 2.95
C GLU A 216 -26.68 1.06 2.19
N THR A 217 -26.18 1.37 0.99
CA THR A 217 -26.77 2.36 0.09
C THR A 217 -26.61 1.88 -1.35
N VAL A 218 -27.71 1.90 -2.11
CA VAL A 218 -27.67 1.68 -3.55
C VAL A 218 -27.13 2.94 -4.23
N LEU A 219 -26.11 2.79 -5.06
CA LEU A 219 -25.49 3.90 -5.77
C LEU A 219 -26.09 4.05 -7.18
N GLY A 220 -26.43 5.27 -7.57
CA GLY A 220 -26.62 5.60 -8.97
C GLY A 220 -25.30 5.49 -9.75
N GLY A 221 -25.37 5.27 -11.05
CA GLY A 221 -24.18 5.06 -11.88
C GLY A 221 -23.16 6.21 -11.81
N GLN A 222 -23.60 7.45 -11.57
CA GLN A 222 -22.72 8.60 -11.37
C GLN A 222 -21.97 8.51 -10.02
N ALA A 223 -22.68 8.23 -8.93
CA ALA A 223 -22.08 8.10 -7.61
C ALA A 223 -21.09 6.92 -7.55
N LEU A 224 -21.36 5.83 -8.27
CA LEU A 224 -20.43 4.72 -8.39
C LEU A 224 -19.15 5.13 -9.12
N ARG A 225 -19.28 5.81 -10.29
CA ARG A 225 -18.10 6.30 -11.02
C ARG A 225 -17.25 7.24 -10.19
N GLN A 226 -17.88 8.16 -9.48
CA GLN A 226 -17.21 9.12 -8.60
C GLN A 226 -16.36 8.43 -7.53
N ARG A 227 -16.88 7.40 -6.87
CA ARG A 227 -16.16 6.65 -5.83
C ARG A 227 -14.93 5.93 -6.34
N VAL A 228 -14.94 5.47 -7.59
CA VAL A 228 -13.82 4.74 -8.19
C VAL A 228 -12.98 5.59 -9.16
N ALA A 229 -13.28 6.88 -9.30
CA ALA A 229 -12.59 7.78 -10.23
C ALA A 229 -11.08 7.91 -9.94
N TRP A 230 -10.69 7.73 -8.69
CA TRP A 230 -9.30 7.76 -8.27
C TRP A 230 -8.41 6.74 -9.02
N GLN A 231 -8.97 5.61 -9.47
CA GLN A 231 -8.24 4.61 -10.28
C GLN A 231 -7.76 5.16 -11.62
N GLN A 232 -8.41 6.21 -12.11
CA GLN A 232 -8.02 6.95 -13.30
C GLN A 232 -7.17 8.20 -12.96
N GLY A 233 -6.75 8.34 -11.69
CA GLY A 233 -5.99 9.50 -11.22
C GLY A 233 -6.82 10.77 -11.12
N VAL A 234 -8.16 10.69 -10.98
CA VAL A 234 -9.04 11.86 -10.95
C VAL A 234 -9.93 11.89 -9.71
N ILE A 235 -10.28 13.10 -9.29
CA ILE A 235 -11.37 13.41 -8.35
C ILE A 235 -12.54 13.92 -9.19
N GLU A 236 -13.68 13.22 -9.14
CA GLU A 236 -14.92 13.62 -9.79
C GLU A 236 -15.85 14.19 -8.74
N LEU A 237 -16.31 15.45 -8.94
CA LEU A 237 -17.11 16.22 -8.01
C LEU A 237 -18.48 16.53 -8.62
N ASN A 238 -19.53 16.36 -7.83
CA ASN A 238 -20.91 16.55 -8.24
C ASN A 238 -21.71 17.39 -7.23
N GLY A 239 -21.14 18.49 -6.78
CA GLY A 239 -21.77 19.40 -5.83
C GLY A 239 -21.43 19.08 -4.36
N GLU A 240 -20.27 18.46 -4.10
CA GLU A 240 -19.71 18.33 -2.76
C GLU A 240 -19.39 19.68 -2.17
N THR A 241 -19.38 19.77 -0.83
CA THR A 241 -18.96 21.00 -0.15
C THR A 241 -17.46 21.24 -0.31
N LEU A 242 -17.03 22.49 -0.30
CA LEU A 242 -15.59 22.82 -0.37
C LEU A 242 -14.80 22.12 0.73
N ALA A 243 -15.36 21.98 1.94
CA ALA A 243 -14.73 21.23 3.02
C ALA A 243 -14.46 19.76 2.61
N GLN A 244 -15.46 19.08 2.04
CA GLN A 244 -15.31 17.70 1.56
C GLN A 244 -14.29 17.57 0.42
N VAL A 245 -14.28 18.55 -0.48
CA VAL A 245 -13.36 18.58 -1.62
C VAL A 245 -11.93 18.82 -1.14
N VAL A 246 -11.72 19.76 -0.22
CA VAL A 246 -10.40 20.02 0.37
C VAL A 246 -9.88 18.80 1.13
N ASP A 247 -10.73 18.14 1.92
CA ASP A 247 -10.36 16.90 2.59
C ASP A 247 -9.91 15.80 1.59
N GLU A 248 -10.60 15.69 0.45
CA GLU A 248 -10.21 14.71 -0.58
C GLU A 248 -8.90 15.09 -1.26
N PHE A 249 -8.67 16.36 -1.63
CA PHE A 249 -7.39 16.81 -2.19
C PHE A 249 -6.23 16.63 -1.20
N ASN A 250 -6.44 16.92 0.08
CA ASN A 250 -5.41 16.80 1.12
C ASN A 250 -4.90 15.38 1.31
N ARG A 251 -5.61 14.37 0.86
CA ARG A 251 -5.11 12.99 0.83
C ARG A 251 -3.92 12.81 -0.12
N TYR A 252 -3.88 13.60 -1.20
CA TYR A 252 -2.89 13.47 -2.28
C TYR A 252 -1.77 14.50 -2.17
N GLN A 253 -1.86 15.43 -1.22
CA GLN A 253 -0.91 16.54 -1.08
C GLN A 253 0.00 16.36 0.14
N PRO A 254 1.31 16.65 0.02
CA PRO A 254 2.22 16.66 1.17
C PRO A 254 1.98 17.86 2.08
N HIS A 255 1.46 18.98 1.53
CA HIS A 255 1.17 20.21 2.24
C HIS A 255 -0.34 20.49 2.17
N PRO A 256 -1.00 20.72 3.31
CA PRO A 256 -2.45 20.80 3.33
C PRO A 256 -2.99 22.10 2.73
N ILE A 257 -4.16 22.00 2.12
CA ILE A 257 -5.04 23.12 1.84
C ILE A 257 -5.91 23.29 3.09
N VAL A 258 -5.99 24.50 3.62
CA VAL A 258 -6.76 24.86 4.82
C VAL A 258 -7.80 25.92 4.46
N ILE A 259 -9.02 25.74 4.92
CA ILE A 259 -10.09 26.75 4.79
C ILE A 259 -9.99 27.68 6.00
N GLY A 260 -9.59 28.92 5.78
CA GLY A 260 -9.45 29.95 6.83
C GLY A 260 -10.72 30.72 7.15
N ASP A 261 -11.77 30.56 6.33
CA ASP A 261 -13.07 31.22 6.52
C ASP A 261 -14.18 30.18 6.45
N ALA A 262 -14.86 29.95 7.59
CA ALA A 262 -15.92 28.96 7.70
C ALA A 262 -17.09 29.18 6.70
N ARG A 263 -17.29 30.39 6.19
CA ARG A 263 -18.33 30.70 5.18
C ARG A 263 -18.06 29.99 3.86
N LEU A 264 -16.81 29.66 3.58
CA LEU A 264 -16.41 28.95 2.36
C LEU A 264 -16.69 27.44 2.42
N GLU A 265 -16.74 26.84 3.61
CA GLU A 265 -16.88 25.39 3.79
C GLU A 265 -18.08 24.78 3.07
N SER A 266 -19.21 25.52 3.03
CA SER A 266 -20.47 25.07 2.45
C SER A 266 -20.59 25.30 0.94
N LEU A 267 -19.64 25.97 0.31
CA LEU A 267 -19.66 26.21 -1.15
C LEU A 267 -19.74 24.88 -1.91
N ARG A 268 -20.59 24.83 -2.92
CA ARG A 268 -20.80 23.62 -3.72
C ARG A 268 -19.89 23.62 -4.93
N ILE A 269 -19.08 22.58 -5.03
CA ILE A 269 -18.06 22.43 -6.06
C ILE A 269 -18.40 21.25 -6.96
N GLY A 270 -18.39 21.48 -8.27
CA GLY A 270 -18.53 20.44 -9.30
C GLY A 270 -17.37 20.49 -10.26
N GLY A 271 -17.05 19.35 -10.87
CA GLY A 271 -15.99 19.27 -11.87
C GLY A 271 -15.19 17.99 -11.79
N ARG A 272 -14.18 17.89 -12.65
CA ARG A 272 -13.26 16.74 -12.70
C ARG A 272 -11.84 17.28 -12.69
N PHE A 273 -11.04 16.83 -11.73
CA PHE A 273 -9.68 17.28 -11.48
C PHE A 273 -8.73 16.09 -11.37
N GLN A 274 -7.48 16.26 -11.79
CA GLN A 274 -6.44 15.28 -11.56
C GLN A 274 -6.02 15.32 -10.08
N VAL A 275 -5.79 14.18 -9.47
CA VAL A 275 -5.43 14.05 -8.04
C VAL A 275 -4.11 14.76 -7.69
N ASN A 276 -3.21 14.91 -8.67
CA ASN A 276 -1.88 15.52 -8.50
C ASN A 276 -1.81 16.98 -9.01
N GLU A 277 -2.94 17.59 -9.43
CA GLU A 277 -3.00 18.94 -9.99
C GLU A 277 -3.83 19.88 -9.09
N ALA A 278 -3.51 19.94 -7.79
CA ALA A 278 -4.19 20.82 -6.85
C ALA A 278 -4.15 22.29 -7.28
N ASP A 279 -3.09 22.74 -7.94
CA ASP A 279 -2.96 24.12 -8.44
C ASP A 279 -4.05 24.46 -9.46
N ARG A 280 -4.42 23.51 -10.32
CA ARG A 280 -5.54 23.70 -11.28
C ARG A 280 -6.89 23.81 -10.56
N PHE A 281 -7.09 23.02 -9.51
CA PHE A 281 -8.26 23.13 -8.66
C PHE A 281 -8.33 24.52 -7.99
N LEU A 282 -7.22 24.99 -7.38
CA LEU A 282 -7.12 26.31 -6.75
C LEU A 282 -7.37 27.44 -7.74
N ALA A 283 -6.81 27.34 -8.95
CA ALA A 283 -7.06 28.32 -10.01
C ALA A 283 -8.54 28.33 -10.43
N ALA A 284 -9.20 27.18 -10.54
CA ALA A 284 -10.63 27.11 -10.84
C ALA A 284 -11.48 27.71 -9.71
N LEU A 285 -11.10 27.49 -8.45
CA LEU A 285 -11.79 28.11 -7.29
C LEU A 285 -11.72 29.64 -7.34
N THR A 286 -10.54 30.22 -7.54
CA THR A 286 -10.35 31.69 -7.59
C THR A 286 -11.03 32.34 -8.78
N ALA A 287 -11.18 31.61 -9.88
CA ALA A 287 -11.91 32.08 -11.06
C ALA A 287 -13.43 32.03 -10.91
N SER A 288 -13.95 31.08 -10.10
CA SER A 288 -15.38 30.81 -9.98
C SER A 288 -16.03 31.42 -8.74
N PHE A 289 -15.23 31.68 -7.70
CA PHE A 289 -15.70 32.16 -6.41
C PHE A 289 -14.85 33.32 -5.90
N PRO A 290 -15.39 34.21 -5.04
CA PRO A 290 -14.61 35.27 -4.41
C PRO A 290 -13.71 34.68 -3.30
N ILE A 291 -12.73 33.92 -3.70
CA ILE A 291 -11.75 33.24 -2.83
C ILE A 291 -10.37 33.76 -3.18
N ASP A 292 -9.58 34.07 -2.16
CA ASP A 292 -8.15 34.32 -2.27
C ASP A 292 -7.35 33.11 -1.77
N VAL A 293 -6.28 32.80 -2.51
CA VAL A 293 -5.36 31.68 -2.21
C VAL A 293 -4.07 32.27 -1.69
N ILE A 294 -3.72 31.95 -0.45
CA ILE A 294 -2.52 32.42 0.22
C ILE A 294 -1.58 31.21 0.42
N HIS A 295 -0.40 31.25 -0.20
CA HIS A 295 0.63 30.23 0.02
C HIS A 295 1.37 30.53 1.31
N THR A 296 1.44 29.53 2.20
CA THR A 296 2.13 29.62 3.49
C THR A 296 3.61 29.26 3.36
N SER A 297 4.44 29.74 4.28
CA SER A 297 5.90 29.52 4.23
C SER A 297 6.34 28.05 4.38
N ASP A 298 5.46 27.19 4.89
CA ASP A 298 5.63 25.75 5.02
C ASP A 298 5.16 24.94 3.78
N GLY A 299 4.75 25.68 2.72
CA GLY A 299 4.28 25.09 1.45
C GLY A 299 2.78 24.74 1.44
N GLY A 300 2.05 25.01 2.52
CA GLY A 300 0.60 24.86 2.57
C GLY A 300 -0.15 25.97 1.84
N VAL A 301 -1.48 25.83 1.78
CA VAL A 301 -2.38 26.79 1.14
C VAL A 301 -3.50 27.13 2.12
N LEU A 302 -3.74 28.45 2.28
CA LEU A 302 -4.87 28.99 3.05
C LEU A 302 -5.89 29.63 2.10
N LEU A 303 -7.15 29.19 2.17
CA LEU A 303 -8.27 29.75 1.43
C LEU A 303 -9.01 30.77 2.31
N THR A 304 -9.15 32.00 1.83
CA THR A 304 -9.86 33.06 2.52
C THR A 304 -10.93 33.69 1.61
N ALA A 305 -12.00 34.20 2.19
CA ALA A 305 -12.97 34.94 1.39
C ALA A 305 -12.38 36.28 0.95
N ARG A 306 -12.52 36.58 -0.33
CA ARG A 306 -12.15 37.89 -0.88
C ARG A 306 -13.13 38.93 -0.35
N PRO A 307 -12.66 40.06 0.21
CA PRO A 307 -13.56 41.15 0.61
C PRO A 307 -14.36 41.63 -0.60
N PRO A 308 -15.61 42.01 -0.42
CA PRO A 308 -16.36 42.67 -1.48
C PRO A 308 -15.61 43.95 -1.92
N ASP A 309 -15.44 44.09 -3.25
CA ASP A 309 -14.84 45.33 -3.80
C ASP A 309 -15.62 46.53 -3.30
N GLY A 310 -14.98 47.39 -2.49
CA GLY A 310 -15.55 48.59 -1.87
C GLY A 310 -15.88 49.72 -2.86
N ARG A 311 -16.65 49.41 -3.93
CA ARG A 311 -17.02 50.39 -4.96
C ARG A 311 -18.41 51.03 -4.76
N ASP A 312 -19.20 50.62 -3.75
CA ASP A 312 -20.55 51.14 -3.57
C ASP A 312 -20.73 52.17 -2.45
N GLU A 313 -19.63 52.67 -1.83
CA GLU A 313 -19.77 53.63 -0.71
C GLU A 313 -19.37 55.09 -1.05
N LYS A 314 -19.41 55.45 -2.35
CA LYS A 314 -19.23 56.86 -2.76
C LYS A 314 -20.32 57.34 -3.73
N SER A 315 -21.57 57.33 -3.31
CA SER A 315 -22.60 58.12 -3.99
C SER A 315 -23.82 58.31 -3.08
N SER A 316 -23.63 58.96 -1.93
CA SER A 316 -24.70 59.64 -1.24
C SER A 316 -24.12 60.81 -0.45
N ASP A 317 -23.70 61.82 -1.19
CA ASP A 317 -23.53 63.14 -0.66
C ASP A 317 -24.84 63.95 -1.02
N PRO A 318 -25.72 64.31 -0.06
CA PRO A 318 -26.83 65.18 -0.31
C PRO A 318 -26.35 66.64 -0.22
N GLY A 319 -26.20 67.28 -1.40
CA GLY A 319 -26.14 68.72 -1.50
C GLY A 319 -27.51 69.40 -1.26
#